data_419a81d24b691d7b2d2b835566026556
#
_entry.id   419a81d24b691d7b2d2b835566026556
#
_cell.length_a   1.000
_cell.length_b   1.000
_cell.length_c   1.000
_cell.angle_alpha   90.00
_cell.angle_beta   90.00
_cell.angle_gamma   90.00
#
_symmetry.space_group_name_H-M   'P 1'
#
loop_
_entity.id
_entity.type
_entity.pdbx_description
1 polymer ?
#
loop_
_entity_poly.entity_id
_entity_poly.type
_entity_poly.pdbx_seq_one_letter_code
_entity_poly.pdbx_strand_id
1 'polypeptide(L)'
;MFSQGKILCGAPPQGANACITQSDLAPFVTVSNTGSLPPGTVLFSGQPDYRNPQAQQASVGIERQIGKSWSVSANYIYVHTTHLPWAVDTNLLPGAPMVSGIPGANGLPTNGLPFQDWGAPVCSKNPSQCFADPGILQNNEYESIANAVYHGGILELRKRFSSGFSLLANYTYSKAVDDSTDFNSDYAAFNEVDLRAERSLSDFDQRHKVVFAAVVESPWQRSHILSGFEFAPIVSYNSGHPFNLLAGADINGDNHFTNDRPPGAPRNSGLGPSYAAFDIRLSKRINLGERANLQFTAEGFNIANRTNYATVNNIVGASFAPPFNVRGTSAVSPSQPLGYTAALPKREIQLGLRIGF
;
A
#
# COMPACT_ATOMS: atom_id res chain seq x y z
N MET A 1 18.54 -15.56 -15.15
CA MET A 1 19.55 -14.75 -15.81
C MET A 1 19.82 -15.34 -17.17
N PHE A 2 19.50 -14.62 -18.23
CA PHE A 2 19.73 -15.06 -19.60
C PHE A 2 20.98 -14.34 -20.12
N SER A 3 22.03 -15.07 -20.41
CA SER A 3 23.20 -14.53 -21.08
C SER A 3 23.32 -15.27 -22.43
N GLN A 4 23.27 -14.54 -23.52
CA GLN A 4 23.43 -15.04 -24.89
C GLN A 4 22.51 -16.23 -25.26
N GLY A 5 21.25 -16.17 -24.88
CA GLY A 5 20.26 -17.21 -25.22
C GLY A 5 20.46 -18.55 -24.49
N LYS A 6 21.26 -18.58 -23.42
CA LYS A 6 21.42 -19.76 -22.58
C LYS A 6 20.89 -19.50 -21.17
N ILE A 7 20.01 -20.38 -20.73
CA ILE A 7 19.60 -20.43 -19.33
C ILE A 7 20.75 -21.03 -18.54
N LEU A 8 21.39 -20.24 -17.67
CA LEU A 8 22.42 -20.74 -16.78
C LEU A 8 21.77 -21.49 -15.63
N CYS A 9 21.80 -22.80 -15.69
CA CYS A 9 21.58 -23.63 -14.54
C CYS A 9 22.80 -23.51 -13.62
N GLY A 10 22.62 -23.01 -12.39
CA GLY A 10 23.64 -23.18 -11.35
C GLY A 10 23.94 -24.67 -11.16
N ALA A 11 25.14 -25.04 -10.71
CA ALA A 11 25.54 -26.43 -10.50
C ALA A 11 24.44 -27.15 -9.65
N PRO A 12 23.81 -28.20 -10.17
CA PRO A 12 22.69 -28.82 -9.47
C PRO A 12 23.20 -29.61 -8.26
N PRO A 13 22.48 -29.63 -7.15
CA PRO A 13 22.60 -30.72 -6.20
C PRO A 13 22.21 -32.01 -6.94
N GLN A 14 22.95 -33.08 -6.72
CA GLN A 14 22.75 -34.35 -7.41
C GLN A 14 21.26 -34.76 -7.39
N GLY A 15 20.69 -34.91 -8.56
CA GLY A 15 19.33 -35.46 -8.72
C GLY A 15 18.27 -34.51 -9.32
N ALA A 16 18.58 -33.28 -9.64
CA ALA A 16 17.60 -32.38 -10.22
C ALA A 16 17.74 -32.29 -11.75
N ASN A 17 16.90 -33.02 -12.47
CA ASN A 17 16.71 -32.88 -13.93
C ASN A 17 15.81 -31.67 -14.27
N ALA A 18 16.08 -30.52 -13.72
CA ALA A 18 15.18 -29.38 -13.90
C ALA A 18 15.92 -28.11 -14.32
N CYS A 19 16.70 -28.23 -15.38
CA CYS A 19 17.05 -27.01 -16.12
C CYS A 19 16.00 -26.78 -17.20
N ILE A 20 15.27 -25.66 -17.09
CA ILE A 20 14.45 -25.20 -18.21
C ILE A 20 15.39 -24.81 -19.34
N THR A 21 15.31 -25.49 -20.46
CA THR A 21 16.11 -25.22 -21.64
C THR A 21 15.33 -24.29 -22.59
N GLN A 22 16.01 -23.68 -23.54
CA GLN A 22 15.35 -22.86 -24.56
C GLN A 22 14.29 -23.67 -25.35
N SER A 23 14.48 -24.98 -25.49
CA SER A 23 13.48 -25.87 -26.10
C SER A 23 12.24 -26.07 -25.25
N ASP A 24 12.36 -25.98 -23.89
CA ASP A 24 11.24 -26.11 -22.98
C ASP A 24 10.37 -24.84 -22.98
N LEU A 25 10.97 -23.70 -23.32
CA LEU A 25 10.27 -22.42 -23.47
C LEU A 25 9.73 -22.20 -24.89
N ALA A 26 10.21 -22.94 -25.88
CA ALA A 26 9.81 -22.79 -27.29
C ALA A 26 8.28 -22.85 -27.54
N PRO A 27 7.48 -23.63 -26.78
CA PRO A 27 6.02 -23.59 -26.90
C PRO A 27 5.38 -22.30 -26.38
N PHE A 28 6.10 -21.55 -25.51
CA PHE A 28 5.58 -20.36 -24.84
C PHE A 28 6.21 -19.06 -25.38
N VAL A 29 7.32 -19.15 -26.08
CA VAL A 29 8.04 -18.00 -26.62
C VAL A 29 8.29 -18.24 -28.11
N THR A 30 7.50 -17.62 -28.97
CA THR A 30 7.76 -17.58 -30.42
C THR A 30 8.93 -16.62 -30.65
N VAL A 31 10.17 -17.10 -30.52
CA VAL A 31 11.33 -16.32 -30.93
C VAL A 31 11.34 -16.35 -32.49
N SER A 32 11.11 -15.20 -33.08
CA SER A 32 11.27 -15.05 -34.52
C SER A 32 12.71 -15.40 -34.92
N ASN A 33 12.90 -16.31 -35.86
CA ASN A 33 14.22 -16.66 -36.38
C ASN A 33 14.94 -15.50 -37.09
N THR A 34 14.30 -14.33 -37.14
CA THR A 34 14.86 -13.11 -37.76
C THR A 34 15.69 -12.27 -36.78
N GLY A 35 15.79 -12.68 -35.54
CA GLY A 35 16.52 -11.92 -34.51
C GLY A 35 15.79 -10.68 -33.97
N SER A 36 14.60 -10.36 -34.50
CA SER A 36 13.75 -9.30 -33.98
C SER A 36 12.72 -9.86 -33.01
N LEU A 37 12.45 -9.12 -31.93
CA LEU A 37 11.39 -9.44 -31.00
C LEU A 37 10.01 -9.17 -31.63
N PRO A 38 8.96 -9.92 -31.25
CA PRO A 38 7.61 -9.63 -31.74
C PRO A 38 7.20 -8.21 -31.36
N PRO A 39 6.43 -7.50 -32.19
CA PRO A 39 5.86 -6.21 -31.85
C PRO A 39 5.03 -6.30 -30.55
N GLY A 40 5.16 -5.29 -29.69
CA GLY A 40 4.48 -5.28 -28.39
C GLY A 40 5.18 -6.09 -27.28
N THR A 41 6.42 -6.52 -27.51
CA THR A 41 7.22 -7.20 -26.48
C THR A 41 7.55 -6.24 -25.34
N VAL A 42 7.32 -6.69 -24.12
CA VAL A 42 7.79 -6.05 -22.88
C VAL A 42 8.96 -6.86 -22.34
N LEU A 43 10.10 -6.22 -22.16
CA LEU A 43 11.30 -6.82 -21.57
C LEU A 43 11.40 -6.46 -20.09
N PHE A 44 12.02 -7.36 -19.34
CA PHE A 44 12.38 -7.14 -17.94
C PHE A 44 13.84 -7.50 -17.77
N SER A 45 14.61 -6.60 -17.19
CA SER A 45 16.03 -6.79 -16.92
C SER A 45 16.37 -6.32 -15.50
N GLY A 46 17.55 -6.61 -15.05
CA GLY A 46 18.08 -6.09 -13.78
C GLY A 46 19.33 -5.29 -14.04
N GLN A 47 19.50 -4.21 -13.34
CA GLN A 47 20.71 -3.40 -13.35
C GLN A 47 21.93 -4.27 -13.04
N PRO A 48 23.06 -4.16 -13.79
CA PRO A 48 24.23 -5.02 -13.62
C PRO A 48 24.85 -4.95 -12.20
N ASP A 49 24.79 -3.79 -11.56
CA ASP A 49 25.30 -3.53 -10.22
C ASP A 49 24.18 -3.41 -9.17
N TYR A 50 23.09 -4.13 -9.35
CA TYR A 50 21.94 -4.14 -8.46
C TYR A 50 22.35 -4.42 -7.02
N ARG A 51 21.88 -3.58 -6.10
CA ARG A 51 22.13 -3.66 -4.66
C ARG A 51 20.86 -4.03 -3.91
N ASN A 52 21.03 -4.87 -2.89
CA ASN A 52 19.91 -5.18 -2.00
C ASN A 52 19.49 -3.96 -1.19
N PRO A 53 18.18 -3.79 -0.90
CA PRO A 53 17.71 -2.76 0.00
C PRO A 53 18.42 -2.80 1.35
N GLN A 54 18.71 -1.61 1.88
CA GLN A 54 19.33 -1.43 3.20
C GLN A 54 18.44 -0.53 4.04
N ALA A 55 18.11 -0.97 5.24
CA ALA A 55 17.35 -0.18 6.19
C ALA A 55 18.21 0.25 7.37
N GLN A 56 18.21 1.55 7.67
CA GLN A 56 18.75 2.15 8.88
C GLN A 56 17.59 2.46 9.80
N GLN A 57 17.61 1.90 11.00
CA GLN A 57 16.57 2.12 11.99
C GLN A 57 17.14 2.70 13.26
N ALA A 58 16.47 3.72 13.80
CA ALA A 58 16.74 4.28 15.10
C ALA A 58 15.45 4.43 15.88
N SER A 59 15.52 4.22 17.18
CA SER A 59 14.39 4.47 18.08
C SER A 59 14.85 5.04 19.39
N VAL A 60 14.04 5.90 19.96
CA VAL A 60 14.23 6.43 21.31
C VAL A 60 12.88 6.41 22.02
N GLY A 61 12.89 6.01 23.28
CA GLY A 61 11.66 5.92 24.06
C GLY A 61 11.91 6.24 25.52
N ILE A 62 10.85 6.71 26.14
CA ILE A 62 10.79 6.91 27.59
C ILE A 62 9.53 6.22 28.11
N GLU A 63 9.69 5.49 29.19
CA GLU A 63 8.57 4.89 29.91
C GLU A 63 8.64 5.29 31.36
N ARG A 64 7.48 5.59 31.94
CA ARG A 64 7.36 5.89 33.36
C ARG A 64 6.19 5.15 33.97
N GLN A 65 6.46 4.45 35.05
CA GLN A 65 5.43 3.89 35.91
C GLN A 65 4.83 4.98 36.82
N ILE A 66 3.51 5.04 36.86
CA ILE A 66 2.72 5.96 37.68
C ILE A 66 1.95 5.12 38.70
N GLY A 67 2.34 5.25 39.96
CA GLY A 67 1.78 4.41 41.01
C GLY A 67 2.12 2.92 40.81
N LYS A 68 1.21 2.02 41.25
CA LYS A 68 1.48 0.57 41.23
C LYS A 68 1.03 -0.15 39.94
N SER A 69 0.12 0.42 39.19
CA SER A 69 -0.55 -0.29 38.09
C SER A 69 -0.58 0.45 36.74
N TRP A 70 -0.19 1.71 36.69
CA TRP A 70 -0.19 2.50 35.47
C TRP A 70 1.22 2.67 34.91
N SER A 71 1.34 2.67 33.60
CA SER A 71 2.54 3.14 32.90
C SER A 71 2.16 4.00 31.70
N VAL A 72 3.02 4.97 31.41
CA VAL A 72 2.93 5.83 30.24
C VAL A 72 4.25 5.70 29.50
N SER A 73 4.19 5.53 28.20
CA SER A 73 5.38 5.55 27.37
C SER A 73 5.21 6.48 26.15
N ALA A 74 6.31 7.07 25.74
CA ALA A 74 6.43 7.82 24.50
C ALA A 74 7.64 7.29 23.73
N ASN A 75 7.43 6.88 22.48
CA ASN A 75 8.45 6.30 21.66
C ASN A 75 8.49 7.05 20.33
N TYR A 76 9.69 7.24 19.80
CA TYR A 76 9.90 7.73 18.45
C TYR A 76 10.68 6.69 17.65
N ILE A 77 10.24 6.43 16.42
CA ILE A 77 10.85 5.49 15.49
C ILE A 77 11.20 6.24 14.21
N TYR A 78 12.40 6.03 13.74
CA TYR A 78 12.89 6.48 12.45
C TYR A 78 13.39 5.28 11.66
N VAL A 79 12.96 5.18 10.40
CA VAL A 79 13.46 4.19 9.45
C VAL A 79 13.79 4.90 8.15
N HIS A 80 14.98 4.68 7.64
CA HIS A 80 15.41 5.11 6.32
C HIS A 80 15.85 3.89 5.52
N THR A 81 15.19 3.65 4.42
CA THR A 81 15.52 2.55 3.51
C THR A 81 16.06 3.12 2.21
N THR A 82 17.18 2.60 1.76
CA THR A 82 17.86 2.96 0.50
C THR A 82 17.97 1.74 -0.40
N HIS A 83 18.25 1.96 -1.68
CA HIS A 83 18.40 0.91 -2.67
C HIS A 83 17.13 0.05 -2.82
N LEU A 84 15.96 0.66 -2.64
CA LEU A 84 14.72 -0.02 -2.97
C LEU A 84 14.64 -0.24 -4.47
N PRO A 85 14.13 -1.39 -4.93
CA PRO A 85 13.96 -1.66 -6.34
C PRO A 85 12.92 -0.72 -6.95
N TRP A 86 13.22 -0.26 -8.15
CA TRP A 86 12.31 0.53 -8.97
C TRP A 86 12.42 0.06 -10.42
N ALA A 87 11.30 -0.11 -11.11
CA ALA A 87 11.27 -0.38 -12.53
C ALA A 87 11.40 0.94 -13.29
N VAL A 88 12.43 1.05 -14.12
CA VAL A 88 12.70 2.19 -15.02
C VAL A 88 12.63 1.70 -16.45
N ASP A 89 11.85 2.35 -17.29
CA ASP A 89 11.79 1.99 -18.71
C ASP A 89 12.99 2.57 -19.46
N THR A 90 14.02 1.77 -19.66
CA THR A 90 15.24 2.15 -20.37
C THR A 90 15.05 2.18 -21.90
N ASN A 91 13.87 1.79 -22.42
CA ASN A 91 13.55 1.99 -23.82
C ASN A 91 13.17 3.45 -24.14
N LEU A 92 12.85 4.25 -23.14
CA LEU A 92 12.55 5.67 -23.31
C LEU A 92 13.86 6.47 -23.43
N LEU A 93 13.98 7.29 -24.46
CA LEU A 93 15.19 8.08 -24.69
C LEU A 93 15.21 9.34 -23.82
N PRO A 94 16.25 9.56 -23.00
CA PRO A 94 16.42 10.81 -22.27
C PRO A 94 16.53 12.00 -23.22
N GLY A 95 15.72 13.03 -23.03
CA GLY A 95 15.76 14.26 -23.84
C GLY A 95 15.06 14.14 -25.19
N ALA A 96 14.09 13.21 -25.31
CA ALA A 96 13.13 13.25 -26.41
C ALA A 96 12.59 14.69 -26.58
N PRO A 97 12.38 15.16 -27.83
CA PRO A 97 12.08 16.56 -28.07
C PRO A 97 10.77 16.94 -27.39
N MET A 98 10.85 17.90 -26.46
CA MET A 98 9.68 18.53 -25.85
C MET A 98 8.94 19.31 -26.94
N VAL A 99 7.74 18.88 -27.28
CA VAL A 99 6.91 19.59 -28.27
C VAL A 99 6.05 20.60 -27.53
N SER A 100 6.53 21.85 -27.55
CA SER A 100 5.83 22.98 -26.96
C SER A 100 4.49 23.23 -27.67
N GLY A 101 3.43 23.38 -26.91
CA GLY A 101 2.13 23.85 -27.39
C GLY A 101 1.16 22.77 -27.89
N ILE A 102 1.47 21.49 -27.75
CA ILE A 102 0.47 20.44 -27.99
C ILE A 102 -0.50 20.39 -26.81
N PRO A 103 -1.83 20.47 -27.03
CA PRO A 103 -2.79 20.23 -25.98
C PRO A 103 -2.68 18.78 -25.51
N GLY A 104 -2.59 18.54 -24.22
CA GLY A 104 -2.75 17.21 -23.65
C GLY A 104 -4.11 16.60 -24.02
N ALA A 105 -4.32 15.31 -23.71
CA ALA A 105 -5.57 14.62 -23.99
C ALA A 105 -6.82 15.31 -23.41
N ASN A 106 -6.63 16.19 -22.44
CA ASN A 106 -7.66 17.03 -21.80
C ASN A 106 -7.79 18.43 -22.40
N GLY A 107 -7.05 18.75 -23.49
CA GLY A 107 -7.02 20.08 -24.10
C GLY A 107 -6.25 21.14 -23.32
N LEU A 108 -5.59 20.78 -22.20
CA LEU A 108 -4.73 21.68 -21.44
C LEU A 108 -3.32 21.75 -22.05
N PRO A 109 -2.63 22.90 -21.91
CA PRO A 109 -1.24 23.00 -22.37
C PRO A 109 -0.35 22.03 -21.62
N THR A 110 0.49 21.32 -22.33
CA THR A 110 1.47 20.38 -21.76
C THR A 110 2.78 21.04 -21.37
N ASN A 111 2.91 22.34 -21.59
CA ASN A 111 4.12 23.10 -21.31
C ASN A 111 4.60 22.96 -19.86
N GLY A 112 5.81 22.47 -19.69
CA GLY A 112 6.41 22.28 -18.38
C GLY A 112 5.97 21.00 -17.65
N LEU A 113 5.22 20.12 -18.32
CA LEU A 113 4.87 18.82 -17.78
C LEU A 113 5.80 17.76 -18.36
N PRO A 114 6.42 16.94 -17.53
CA PRO A 114 7.33 15.90 -17.98
C PRO A 114 6.61 14.91 -18.90
N PHE A 115 7.28 14.38 -19.91
CA PHE A 115 6.81 13.42 -20.89
C PHE A 115 5.56 13.75 -21.69
N GLN A 116 4.72 14.63 -21.24
CA GLN A 116 3.49 15.00 -21.94
C GLN A 116 3.77 15.62 -23.29
N ASP A 117 4.96 16.17 -23.44
CA ASP A 117 5.44 16.73 -24.70
C ASP A 117 6.03 15.66 -25.63
N TRP A 118 6.28 14.45 -25.15
CA TRP A 118 6.55 13.32 -26.03
C TRP A 118 5.32 12.91 -26.79
N GLY A 119 4.21 13.45 -26.40
CA GLY A 119 2.87 13.32 -26.90
C GLY A 119 2.73 12.39 -28.08
N ALA A 120 1.84 11.47 -28.00
CA ALA A 120 1.50 10.50 -29.05
C ALA A 120 1.73 10.96 -30.52
N PRO A 121 1.57 12.27 -30.89
CA PRO A 121 1.85 12.72 -32.24
C PRO A 121 3.31 12.68 -32.66
N VAL A 122 4.27 12.90 -31.76
CA VAL A 122 5.70 12.89 -32.11
C VAL A 122 6.21 11.45 -32.16
N CYS A 123 5.95 10.69 -31.08
CA CYS A 123 6.39 9.29 -30.99
C CYS A 123 5.69 8.39 -31.98
N SER A 124 4.41 8.63 -32.30
CA SER A 124 3.70 7.85 -33.31
C SER A 124 4.17 8.12 -34.74
N LYS A 125 4.66 9.35 -35.01
CA LYS A 125 5.22 9.69 -36.33
C LYS A 125 6.68 9.28 -36.49
N ASN A 126 7.46 9.40 -35.41
CA ASN A 126 8.90 9.13 -35.38
C ASN A 126 9.28 8.36 -34.10
N PRO A 127 8.92 7.08 -33.97
CA PRO A 127 9.17 6.28 -32.77
C PRO A 127 10.65 6.28 -32.32
N SER A 128 11.58 6.28 -33.26
CA SER A 128 13.02 6.31 -33.00
C SER A 128 13.54 7.60 -32.35
N GLN A 129 12.71 8.63 -32.22
CA GLN A 129 13.04 9.83 -31.44
C GLN A 129 12.64 9.70 -29.96
N CYS A 130 11.80 8.74 -29.63
CA CYS A 130 11.28 8.52 -28.28
C CYS A 130 11.77 7.21 -27.67
N PHE A 131 12.01 6.21 -28.50
CA PHE A 131 12.35 4.87 -28.07
C PHE A 131 13.70 4.42 -28.62
N ALA A 132 14.50 3.79 -27.77
CA ALA A 132 15.79 3.20 -28.15
C ALA A 132 15.60 2.05 -29.15
N ASP A 133 14.59 1.22 -28.95
CA ASP A 133 14.13 0.20 -29.88
C ASP A 133 12.61 0.35 -30.14
N PRO A 134 12.22 0.96 -31.24
CA PRO A 134 10.80 1.08 -31.62
C PRO A 134 10.10 -0.26 -31.86
N GLY A 135 10.83 -1.37 -31.96
CA GLY A 135 10.30 -2.71 -32.13
C GLY A 135 9.76 -3.35 -30.86
N ILE A 136 10.07 -2.80 -29.70
CA ILE A 136 9.59 -3.27 -28.39
C ILE A 136 8.71 -2.22 -27.72
N LEU A 137 7.83 -2.66 -26.86
CA LEU A 137 6.91 -1.77 -26.15
C LEU A 137 7.61 -1.09 -24.98
N GLN A 138 8.25 -1.87 -24.12
CA GLN A 138 8.93 -1.42 -22.91
C GLN A 138 10.19 -2.25 -22.65
N ASN A 139 11.19 -1.68 -22.01
CA ASN A 139 12.34 -2.38 -21.42
C ASN A 139 12.48 -1.99 -19.96
N ASN A 140 11.70 -2.63 -19.09
CA ASN A 140 11.67 -2.36 -17.67
C ASN A 140 12.91 -2.94 -16.97
N GLU A 141 13.87 -2.08 -16.66
CA GLU A 141 15.06 -2.44 -15.88
C GLU A 141 14.81 -2.20 -14.40
N TYR A 142 15.02 -3.23 -13.58
CA TYR A 142 14.94 -3.08 -12.13
C TYR A 142 16.24 -2.47 -11.61
N GLU A 143 16.15 -1.24 -11.16
CA GLU A 143 17.25 -0.49 -10.57
C GLU A 143 17.09 -0.36 -9.06
N SER A 144 18.20 -0.31 -8.33
CA SER A 144 18.22 -0.17 -6.87
C SER A 144 18.40 1.29 -6.45
N ILE A 145 17.48 2.17 -6.83
CA ILE A 145 17.61 3.62 -6.74
C ILE A 145 16.57 4.31 -5.84
N ALA A 146 15.45 3.64 -5.55
CA ALA A 146 14.41 4.26 -4.74
C ALA A 146 14.75 4.27 -3.24
N ASN A 147 14.13 5.21 -2.54
CA ASN A 147 14.33 5.43 -1.12
C ASN A 147 12.99 5.62 -0.41
N ALA A 148 12.94 5.24 0.86
CA ALA A 148 11.80 5.48 1.73
C ALA A 148 12.25 5.99 3.09
N VAL A 149 11.44 6.86 3.68
CA VAL A 149 11.67 7.39 5.03
C VAL A 149 10.37 7.29 5.83
N TYR A 150 10.46 6.76 7.02
CA TYR A 150 9.37 6.69 7.98
C TYR A 150 9.74 7.37 9.29
N HIS A 151 8.81 8.17 9.80
CA HIS A 151 8.85 8.76 11.12
C HIS A 151 7.56 8.40 11.86
N GLY A 152 7.68 7.88 13.08
CA GLY A 152 6.53 7.53 13.91
C GLY A 152 6.73 7.95 15.36
N GLY A 153 5.78 8.70 15.91
CA GLY A 153 5.66 8.98 17.33
C GLY A 153 4.53 8.14 17.92
N ILE A 154 4.80 7.40 18.97
CA ILE A 154 3.87 6.49 19.63
C ILE A 154 3.70 6.91 21.08
N LEU A 155 2.47 7.15 21.48
CA LEU A 155 2.10 7.38 22.90
C LEU A 155 1.26 6.19 23.37
N GLU A 156 1.66 5.60 24.50
CA GLU A 156 0.95 4.49 25.10
C GLU A 156 0.61 4.79 26.56
N LEU A 157 -0.62 4.50 26.94
CA LEU A 157 -1.08 4.44 28.32
C LEU A 157 -1.52 3.01 28.62
N ARG A 158 -0.93 2.40 29.61
CA ARG A 158 -1.24 1.06 30.04
C ARG A 158 -1.60 1.02 31.52
N LYS A 159 -2.66 0.30 31.84
CA LYS A 159 -3.00 -0.08 33.22
C LYS A 159 -3.03 -1.60 33.34
N ARG A 160 -2.18 -2.13 34.20
CA ARG A 160 -2.24 -3.55 34.58
C ARG A 160 -3.53 -3.83 35.33
N PHE A 161 -4.03 -5.04 35.19
CA PHE A 161 -5.26 -5.43 35.87
C PHE A 161 -5.13 -5.21 37.39
N SER A 162 -5.96 -4.34 37.88
CA SER A 162 -6.10 -4.04 39.33
C SER A 162 -7.41 -3.31 39.55
N SER A 163 -8.01 -3.50 40.75
CA SER A 163 -9.31 -2.89 41.06
C SER A 163 -10.41 -3.18 40.05
N GLY A 164 -10.41 -4.41 39.49
CA GLY A 164 -11.44 -4.88 38.57
C GLY A 164 -11.29 -4.45 37.12
N PHE A 165 -10.19 -3.80 36.71
CA PHE A 165 -10.01 -3.47 35.29
C PHE A 165 -8.56 -3.35 34.83
N SER A 166 -8.33 -3.58 33.56
CA SER A 166 -7.11 -3.27 32.81
C SER A 166 -7.43 -2.40 31.60
N LEU A 167 -6.43 -1.68 31.11
CA LEU A 167 -6.59 -0.75 29.97
C LEU A 167 -5.29 -0.64 29.18
N LEU A 168 -5.44 -0.55 27.86
CA LEU A 168 -4.39 -0.18 26.90
C LEU A 168 -4.95 0.91 25.99
N ALA A 169 -4.29 2.04 25.91
CA ALA A 169 -4.57 3.06 24.91
C ALA A 169 -3.28 3.39 24.17
N ASN A 170 -3.31 3.32 22.88
CA ASN A 170 -2.17 3.57 22.00
C ASN A 170 -2.56 4.58 20.91
N TYR A 171 -1.75 5.60 20.75
CA TYR A 171 -1.87 6.57 19.65
C TYR A 171 -0.56 6.66 18.90
N THR A 172 -0.63 6.45 17.59
CA THR A 172 0.50 6.63 16.69
C THR A 172 0.24 7.79 15.74
N TYR A 173 1.18 8.71 15.67
CA TYR A 173 1.27 9.73 14.64
C TYR A 173 2.49 9.43 13.78
N SER A 174 2.28 9.22 12.47
CA SER A 174 3.39 8.82 11.61
C SER A 174 3.34 9.50 10.25
N LYS A 175 4.48 9.48 9.56
CA LYS A 175 4.64 9.93 8.18
C LYS A 175 5.58 9.00 7.46
N ALA A 176 5.11 8.44 6.35
CA ALA A 176 5.90 7.67 5.41
C ALA A 176 6.00 8.44 4.09
N VAL A 177 7.21 8.54 3.55
CA VAL A 177 7.52 9.18 2.26
C VAL A 177 8.44 8.23 1.51
N ASP A 178 8.12 7.98 0.25
CA ASP A 178 8.94 7.14 -0.62
C ASP A 178 9.00 7.70 -2.05
N ASP A 179 9.86 7.11 -2.86
CA ASP A 179 10.00 7.43 -4.28
C ASP A 179 9.16 6.47 -5.13
N SER A 180 8.99 5.21 -4.67
CA SER A 180 8.16 4.19 -5.29
C SER A 180 7.54 3.30 -4.21
N THR A 181 6.31 2.82 -4.43
CA THR A 181 5.61 1.92 -3.48
C THR A 181 5.94 0.47 -3.74
N ASP A 182 6.13 0.08 -5.00
CA ASP A 182 6.38 -1.29 -5.44
C ASP A 182 7.45 -1.29 -6.53
N PHE A 183 7.98 -2.47 -6.84
CA PHE A 183 8.95 -2.70 -7.90
C PHE A 183 8.31 -3.15 -9.22
N ASN A 184 7.00 -3.37 -9.26
CA ASN A 184 6.29 -3.74 -10.47
C ASN A 184 6.37 -2.60 -11.50
N SER A 185 6.45 -2.93 -12.80
CA SER A 185 6.41 -1.97 -13.89
C SER A 185 5.17 -1.07 -13.90
N ASP A 186 4.05 -1.53 -13.32
CA ASP A 186 2.85 -0.72 -13.14
C ASP A 186 3.05 0.46 -12.16
N TYR A 187 4.16 0.47 -11.41
CA TYR A 187 4.60 1.55 -10.54
C TYR A 187 5.80 2.31 -11.10
N ALA A 188 6.04 2.22 -12.41
CA ALA A 188 7.01 3.04 -13.12
C ALA A 188 6.74 4.53 -12.87
N ALA A 189 7.76 5.35 -12.98
CA ALA A 189 7.60 6.79 -12.82
C ALA A 189 6.69 7.36 -13.92
N PHE A 190 5.88 8.35 -13.56
CA PHE A 190 5.15 9.12 -14.59
C PHE A 190 6.12 9.92 -15.46
N ASN A 191 7.29 10.24 -14.95
CA ASN A 191 8.38 10.88 -15.66
C ASN A 191 9.69 10.12 -15.43
N GLU A 192 10.05 9.27 -16.33
CA GLU A 192 11.27 8.45 -16.25
C GLU A 192 12.57 9.29 -16.33
N VAL A 193 12.49 10.54 -16.78
CA VAL A 193 13.66 11.45 -16.82
C VAL A 193 13.86 12.20 -15.50
N ASP A 194 12.80 12.45 -14.74
CA ASP A 194 12.88 13.12 -13.43
C ASP A 194 12.21 12.30 -12.32
N LEU A 195 12.89 11.26 -11.91
CA LEU A 195 12.42 10.36 -10.83
C LEU A 195 12.22 11.08 -9.48
N ARG A 196 12.83 12.27 -9.30
CA ARG A 196 12.66 13.05 -8.06
C ARG A 196 11.24 13.61 -7.91
N ALA A 197 10.56 13.82 -9.02
CA ALA A 197 9.16 14.26 -9.02
C ALA A 197 8.20 13.22 -8.40
N GLU A 198 8.64 11.95 -8.31
CA GLU A 198 7.85 10.87 -7.73
C GLU A 198 7.90 10.83 -6.20
N ARG A 199 8.83 11.58 -5.57
CA ARG A 199 8.93 11.60 -4.12
C ARG A 199 7.72 12.23 -3.47
N SER A 200 6.93 11.41 -2.76
CA SER A 200 5.66 11.81 -2.16
C SER A 200 5.32 10.97 -0.92
N LEU A 201 4.12 11.18 -0.37
CA LEU A 201 3.60 10.28 0.65
C LEU A 201 3.54 8.85 0.10
N SER A 202 4.01 7.90 0.89
CA SER A 202 3.87 6.48 0.58
C SER A 202 2.41 6.06 0.58
N ASP A 203 2.04 5.09 -0.24
CA ASP A 203 0.73 4.41 -0.15
C ASP A 203 0.51 3.78 1.23
N PHE A 204 1.59 3.49 1.95
CA PHE A 204 1.57 2.96 3.31
C PHE A 204 1.48 4.05 4.39
N ASP A 205 1.47 5.35 4.02
CA ASP A 205 1.32 6.43 5.01
C ASP A 205 -0.03 6.30 5.71
N GLN A 206 0.03 6.15 7.02
CA GLN A 206 -1.14 6.17 7.87
C GLN A 206 -0.93 7.18 8.99
N ARG A 207 -1.42 8.40 8.76
CA ARG A 207 -1.10 9.56 9.58
C ARG A 207 -1.48 9.42 11.04
N HIS A 208 -2.64 8.86 11.31
CA HIS A 208 -3.17 8.69 12.65
C HIS A 208 -3.67 7.27 12.85
N LYS A 209 -3.25 6.63 13.93
CA LYS A 209 -3.76 5.36 14.37
C LYS A 209 -4.04 5.41 15.87
N VAL A 210 -5.25 5.02 16.26
CA VAL A 210 -5.69 4.94 17.65
C VAL A 210 -6.19 3.54 17.93
N VAL A 211 -5.74 2.95 19.02
CA VAL A 211 -6.28 1.71 19.56
C VAL A 211 -6.53 1.91 21.04
N PHE A 212 -7.74 1.64 21.47
CA PHE A 212 -8.12 1.58 22.88
C PHE A 212 -8.72 0.21 23.15
N ALA A 213 -8.22 -0.46 24.18
CA ALA A 213 -8.75 -1.73 24.64
C ALA A 213 -8.82 -1.73 26.17
N ALA A 214 -9.88 -2.30 26.70
CA ALA A 214 -10.01 -2.47 28.14
C ALA A 214 -10.65 -3.82 28.47
N VAL A 215 -10.42 -4.28 29.69
CA VAL A 215 -11.15 -5.39 30.30
C VAL A 215 -11.64 -4.91 31.64
N VAL A 216 -12.94 -5.02 31.87
CA VAL A 216 -13.60 -4.61 33.11
C VAL A 216 -14.36 -5.79 33.68
N GLU A 217 -14.03 -6.19 34.90
CA GLU A 217 -14.76 -7.21 35.62
C GLU A 217 -15.83 -6.60 36.53
N SER A 218 -16.92 -7.31 36.68
CA SER A 218 -18.01 -6.91 37.57
C SER A 218 -17.52 -6.71 39.01
N PRO A 219 -17.79 -5.56 39.62
CA PRO A 219 -17.43 -5.31 41.03
C PRO A 219 -18.36 -6.05 42.01
N TRP A 220 -19.48 -6.59 41.56
CA TRP A 220 -20.49 -7.19 42.42
C TRP A 220 -20.23 -8.68 42.70
N GLN A 221 -19.10 -8.98 43.34
CA GLN A 221 -18.63 -10.34 43.62
C GLN A 221 -19.61 -11.18 44.47
N ARG A 222 -20.43 -10.52 45.31
CA ARG A 222 -21.41 -11.18 46.20
C ARG A 222 -22.78 -11.44 45.58
N SER A 223 -23.05 -10.88 44.40
CA SER A 223 -24.33 -11.06 43.72
C SER A 223 -24.28 -12.30 42.83
N HIS A 224 -25.16 -13.26 43.03
CA HIS A 224 -25.27 -14.44 42.14
C HIS A 224 -25.60 -14.08 40.67
N ILE A 225 -26.28 -12.96 40.47
CA ILE A 225 -26.68 -12.53 39.14
C ILE A 225 -25.60 -11.66 38.50
N LEU A 226 -25.03 -10.69 39.23
CA LEU A 226 -24.15 -9.67 38.69
C LEU A 226 -22.64 -10.04 38.79
N SER A 227 -22.28 -11.07 39.55
CA SER A 227 -20.90 -11.55 39.62
C SER A 227 -20.48 -12.25 38.33
N GLY A 228 -19.17 -12.30 38.06
CA GLY A 228 -18.62 -13.07 36.95
C GLY A 228 -18.90 -12.51 35.56
N PHE A 229 -19.40 -11.29 35.44
CA PHE A 229 -19.41 -10.55 34.17
C PHE A 229 -18.06 -9.93 33.90
N GLU A 230 -17.65 -9.99 32.63
CA GLU A 230 -16.50 -9.32 32.08
C GLU A 230 -16.93 -8.56 30.81
N PHE A 231 -16.57 -7.31 30.72
CA PHE A 231 -16.81 -6.45 29.57
C PHE A 231 -15.47 -6.01 28.98
N ALA A 232 -15.24 -6.30 27.70
CA ALA A 232 -14.01 -5.98 27.01
C ALA A 232 -14.30 -5.19 25.70
N PRO A 233 -14.29 -3.86 25.76
CA PRO A 233 -14.41 -3.00 24.60
C PRO A 233 -13.07 -2.84 23.88
N ILE A 234 -13.13 -2.73 22.53
CA ILE A 234 -12.02 -2.31 21.70
C ILE A 234 -12.52 -1.20 20.77
N VAL A 235 -11.79 -0.10 20.73
CA VAL A 235 -12.01 1.00 19.78
C VAL A 235 -10.79 1.11 18.89
N SER A 236 -10.99 1.09 17.59
CA SER A 236 -9.94 1.26 16.60
C SER A 236 -10.28 2.41 15.66
N TYR A 237 -9.29 3.25 15.38
CA TYR A 237 -9.36 4.30 14.37
C TYR A 237 -8.06 4.38 13.59
N ASN A 238 -8.17 4.43 12.26
CA ASN A 238 -7.04 4.65 11.37
C ASN A 238 -7.43 5.73 10.34
N SER A 239 -6.53 6.69 10.09
CA SER A 239 -6.69 7.60 8.96
C SER A 239 -6.61 6.84 7.64
N GLY A 240 -7.16 7.42 6.58
CA GLY A 240 -7.03 6.87 5.23
C GLY A 240 -5.58 6.86 4.75
N HIS A 241 -5.30 5.98 3.79
CA HIS A 241 -4.04 5.92 3.06
C HIS A 241 -4.08 6.86 1.84
N PRO A 242 -2.96 7.43 1.44
CA PRO A 242 -2.86 8.14 0.17
C PRO A 242 -3.10 7.19 -1.01
N PHE A 243 -3.48 7.75 -2.16
CA PHE A 243 -3.59 7.02 -3.42
C PHE A 243 -3.31 7.94 -4.61
N ASN A 244 -2.85 7.34 -5.72
CA ASN A 244 -2.67 8.04 -6.98
C ASN A 244 -4.01 8.34 -7.65
N LEU A 245 -4.15 9.54 -8.18
CA LEU A 245 -5.17 9.86 -9.16
C LEU A 245 -4.66 9.40 -10.54
N LEU A 246 -5.43 8.59 -11.24
CA LEU A 246 -5.03 8.01 -12.52
C LEU A 246 -5.85 8.59 -13.68
N ALA A 247 -5.17 8.82 -14.79
CA ALA A 247 -5.80 9.25 -16.02
C ALA A 247 -6.62 8.11 -16.67
N GLY A 248 -6.21 6.85 -16.44
CA GLY A 248 -6.84 5.67 -17.04
C GLY A 248 -6.55 5.50 -18.54
N ALA A 249 -5.52 6.17 -19.01
CA ALA A 249 -5.02 6.09 -20.38
C ALA A 249 -3.56 6.50 -20.39
N ASP A 250 -2.80 6.01 -21.36
CA ASP A 250 -1.47 6.53 -21.67
C ASP A 250 -1.62 7.92 -22.29
N ILE A 251 -1.30 8.96 -21.53
CA ILE A 251 -1.47 10.35 -21.96
C ILE A 251 -0.17 11.01 -22.37
N ASN A 252 0.96 10.44 -21.99
CA ASN A 252 2.29 10.93 -22.35
C ASN A 252 2.92 10.13 -23.51
N GLY A 253 2.38 8.97 -23.86
CA GLY A 253 2.83 8.15 -25.01
C GLY A 253 4.05 7.30 -24.70
N ASP A 254 4.29 6.97 -23.44
CA ASP A 254 5.43 6.15 -22.99
C ASP A 254 5.14 4.64 -22.98
N ASN A 255 3.92 4.25 -23.32
CA ASN A 255 3.41 2.87 -23.30
C ASN A 255 3.16 2.30 -21.90
N HIS A 256 3.15 3.12 -20.84
CA HIS A 256 2.72 2.75 -19.49
C HIS A 256 1.29 3.22 -19.23
N PHE A 257 0.31 2.34 -19.40
CA PHE A 257 -1.12 2.70 -19.36
C PHE A 257 -1.70 2.82 -17.93
N THR A 258 -0.98 2.34 -16.93
CA THR A 258 -1.52 2.13 -15.57
C THR A 258 -1.01 3.15 -14.56
N ASN A 259 0.02 3.92 -14.88
CA ASN A 259 0.68 4.85 -13.97
C ASN A 259 0.40 6.34 -14.26
N ASP A 260 -0.16 6.66 -15.43
CA ASP A 260 -0.40 8.03 -15.84
C ASP A 260 -1.37 8.76 -14.91
N ARG A 261 -0.95 9.93 -14.49
CA ARG A 261 -1.73 10.84 -13.66
C ARG A 261 -2.28 12.00 -14.49
N PRO A 262 -3.42 12.60 -14.08
CA PRO A 262 -3.86 13.85 -14.71
C PRO A 262 -2.74 14.90 -14.69
N PRO A 263 -2.63 15.75 -15.71
CA PRO A 263 -1.58 16.74 -15.83
C PRO A 263 -1.41 17.59 -14.57
N GLY A 264 -0.19 17.60 -14.02
CA GLY A 264 0.15 18.33 -12.80
C GLY A 264 -0.28 17.67 -11.50
N ALA A 265 -0.91 16.49 -11.53
CA ALA A 265 -1.28 15.76 -10.32
C ALA A 265 -0.02 15.15 -9.66
N PRO A 266 0.29 15.51 -8.40
CA PRO A 266 1.38 14.88 -7.67
C PRO A 266 1.06 13.39 -7.40
N ARG A 267 2.10 12.58 -7.24
CA ARG A 267 1.93 11.21 -6.78
C ARG A 267 1.24 11.19 -5.42
N ASN A 268 0.31 10.26 -5.22
CA ASN A 268 -0.40 10.02 -3.96
C ASN A 268 -1.10 11.26 -3.38
N SER A 269 -1.68 12.07 -4.26
CA SER A 269 -2.39 13.30 -3.87
C SER A 269 -3.82 13.06 -3.37
N GLY A 270 -4.41 11.91 -3.64
CA GLY A 270 -5.69 11.50 -3.08
C GLY A 270 -5.57 10.95 -1.66
N LEU A 271 -6.62 11.06 -0.85
CA LEU A 271 -6.70 10.48 0.48
C LEU A 271 -7.91 9.56 0.59
N GLY A 272 -7.65 8.29 0.85
CA GLY A 272 -8.64 7.24 1.02
C GLY A 272 -9.52 7.38 2.27
N PRO A 273 -10.49 6.48 2.43
CA PRO A 273 -11.40 6.50 3.56
C PRO A 273 -10.69 6.16 4.87
N SER A 274 -11.16 6.74 5.97
CA SER A 274 -10.73 6.36 7.30
C SER A 274 -11.49 5.13 7.78
N TYR A 275 -10.84 4.33 8.59
CA TYR A 275 -11.44 3.20 9.29
C TYR A 275 -11.75 3.58 10.74
N ALA A 276 -12.93 3.17 11.25
CA ALA A 276 -13.22 3.19 12.68
C ALA A 276 -14.16 2.03 13.03
N ALA A 277 -13.83 1.31 14.10
CA ALA A 277 -14.65 0.23 14.63
C ALA A 277 -14.76 0.34 16.15
N PHE A 278 -15.91 -0.07 16.64
CA PHE A 278 -16.15 -0.32 18.06
C PHE A 278 -16.60 -1.76 18.21
N ASP A 279 -15.76 -2.55 18.85
CA ASP A 279 -15.98 -3.97 19.09
C ASP A 279 -16.17 -4.18 20.59
N ILE A 280 -17.02 -5.14 20.96
CA ILE A 280 -17.26 -5.48 22.35
C ILE A 280 -17.30 -6.98 22.54
N ARG A 281 -16.82 -7.40 23.70
CA ARG A 281 -17.06 -8.75 24.21
C ARG A 281 -17.66 -8.64 25.60
N LEU A 282 -18.78 -9.31 25.79
CA LEU A 282 -19.41 -9.51 27.08
C LEU A 282 -19.38 -10.99 27.41
N SER A 283 -18.78 -11.35 28.52
CA SER A 283 -18.81 -12.71 29.00
C SER A 283 -19.38 -12.82 30.41
N LYS A 284 -20.03 -13.95 30.69
CA LYS A 284 -20.58 -14.30 31.98
C LYS A 284 -20.06 -15.68 32.35
N ARG A 285 -19.32 -15.76 33.46
CA ARG A 285 -18.88 -17.02 34.04
C ARG A 285 -19.82 -17.40 35.22
N ILE A 286 -20.24 -18.64 35.21
CA ILE A 286 -21.06 -19.26 36.25
C ILE A 286 -20.31 -20.49 36.75
N ASN A 287 -19.97 -20.51 38.04
CA ASN A 287 -19.35 -21.69 38.65
C ASN A 287 -20.44 -22.67 39.04
N LEU A 288 -20.32 -23.91 38.58
CA LEU A 288 -21.21 -25.02 38.84
C LEU A 288 -20.54 -25.96 39.88
N GLY A 289 -20.45 -25.48 41.13
CA GLY A 289 -19.69 -26.16 42.19
C GLY A 289 -18.17 -25.93 42.06
N GLU A 290 -17.39 -26.88 42.61
CA GLU A 290 -15.92 -26.73 42.68
C GLU A 290 -15.19 -27.21 41.42
N ARG A 291 -15.83 -28.04 40.57
CA ARG A 291 -15.18 -28.74 39.45
C ARG A 291 -15.63 -28.28 38.07
N ALA A 292 -16.74 -27.58 37.96
CA ALA A 292 -17.26 -27.18 36.67
C ALA A 292 -17.57 -25.69 36.60
N ASN A 293 -17.38 -25.11 35.43
CA ASN A 293 -17.75 -23.74 35.13
C ASN A 293 -18.38 -23.63 33.73
N LEU A 294 -19.30 -22.71 33.59
CA LEU A 294 -19.99 -22.39 32.36
C LEU A 294 -19.68 -20.95 32.02
N GLN A 295 -19.23 -20.68 30.82
CA GLN A 295 -18.99 -19.33 30.32
C GLN A 295 -19.81 -19.07 29.07
N PHE A 296 -20.70 -18.10 29.17
CA PHE A 296 -21.38 -17.51 28.03
C PHE A 296 -20.56 -16.33 27.53
N THR A 297 -20.49 -16.18 26.21
CA THR A 297 -19.81 -15.06 25.56
C THR A 297 -20.70 -14.50 24.47
N ALA A 298 -20.84 -13.19 24.43
CA ALA A 298 -21.43 -12.46 23.31
C ALA A 298 -20.39 -11.49 22.79
N GLU A 299 -20.04 -11.60 21.53
CA GLU A 299 -19.10 -10.73 20.84
C GLU A 299 -19.81 -9.96 19.75
N GLY A 300 -19.51 -8.69 19.64
CA GLY A 300 -20.03 -7.85 18.59
C GLY A 300 -18.92 -7.05 17.96
N PHE A 301 -18.80 -7.18 16.66
CA PHE A 301 -17.84 -6.46 15.83
C PHE A 301 -18.53 -5.31 15.12
N ASN A 302 -17.85 -4.17 15.06
CA ASN A 302 -18.40 -2.95 14.46
C ASN A 302 -19.84 -2.63 15.01
N ILE A 303 -20.00 -2.63 16.31
CA ILE A 303 -21.32 -2.49 16.96
C ILE A 303 -22.00 -1.18 16.57
N ALA A 304 -21.24 -0.13 16.33
CA ALA A 304 -21.77 1.14 15.83
C ALA A 304 -22.34 1.03 14.40
N ASN A 305 -22.12 -0.10 13.72
CA ASN A 305 -22.54 -0.36 12.34
C ASN A 305 -22.08 0.75 11.37
N ARG A 306 -20.89 1.30 11.61
CA ARG A 306 -20.29 2.28 10.70
C ARG A 306 -19.92 1.58 9.39
N THR A 307 -20.28 2.18 8.26
CA THR A 307 -19.76 1.74 6.98
C THR A 307 -18.29 2.15 6.86
N ASN A 308 -17.41 1.18 6.88
CA ASN A 308 -15.97 1.36 6.64
C ASN A 308 -15.68 1.01 5.20
N TYR A 309 -15.43 2.01 4.37
CA TYR A 309 -15.04 1.80 2.98
C TYR A 309 -13.57 1.35 2.91
N ALA A 310 -13.25 0.50 1.94
CA ALA A 310 -11.91 -0.08 1.80
C ALA A 310 -11.13 0.60 0.68
N THR A 311 -11.73 0.77 -0.48
CA THR A 311 -11.05 1.22 -1.70
C THR A 311 -11.84 2.30 -2.41
N VAL A 312 -11.13 3.07 -3.25
CA VAL A 312 -11.65 4.19 -4.04
C VAL A 312 -11.40 3.90 -5.51
N ASN A 313 -12.33 4.22 -6.39
CA ASN A 313 -12.05 4.30 -7.82
C ASN A 313 -11.18 5.54 -8.08
N ASN A 314 -9.89 5.32 -8.23
CA ASN A 314 -8.90 6.37 -8.41
C ASN A 314 -8.70 6.79 -9.88
N ILE A 315 -9.41 6.16 -10.80
CA ILE A 315 -9.40 6.56 -12.23
C ILE A 315 -10.34 7.76 -12.37
N VAL A 316 -9.76 8.94 -12.50
CA VAL A 316 -10.50 10.20 -12.57
C VAL A 316 -10.56 10.78 -13.97
N GLY A 317 -9.76 10.25 -14.89
CA GLY A 317 -9.66 10.72 -16.29
C GLY A 317 -8.59 11.78 -16.48
N ALA A 318 -8.06 11.87 -17.70
CA ALA A 318 -7.00 12.81 -18.09
C ALA A 318 -7.41 14.28 -17.96
N SER A 319 -8.71 14.61 -18.04
CA SER A 319 -9.23 15.96 -17.92
C SER A 319 -9.47 16.43 -16.48
N PHE A 320 -9.12 15.59 -15.48
CA PHE A 320 -9.30 15.96 -14.09
C PHE A 320 -8.39 17.13 -13.72
N ALA A 321 -8.98 18.22 -13.22
CA ALA A 321 -8.31 19.47 -12.93
C ALA A 321 -8.11 19.68 -11.43
N PRO A 322 -7.13 20.52 -11.02
CA PRO A 322 -6.94 20.88 -9.60
C PRO A 322 -8.25 21.34 -8.92
N PRO A 323 -8.38 21.14 -7.59
CA PRO A 323 -7.35 20.68 -6.66
C PRO A 323 -7.20 19.16 -6.67
N PHE A 324 -5.95 18.66 -6.55
CA PHE A 324 -5.64 17.22 -6.57
C PHE A 324 -5.67 16.57 -5.18
N ASN A 325 -5.71 17.33 -4.10
CA ASN A 325 -5.82 16.82 -2.73
C ASN A 325 -7.26 16.42 -2.39
N VAL A 326 -7.78 15.45 -3.10
CA VAL A 326 -9.18 15.01 -3.03
C VAL A 326 -9.36 13.81 -2.09
N ARG A 327 -10.61 13.57 -1.72
CA ARG A 327 -11.02 12.40 -0.95
C ARG A 327 -12.06 11.60 -1.73
N GLY A 328 -12.12 10.31 -1.45
CA GLY A 328 -13.22 9.48 -1.95
C GLY A 328 -14.58 10.02 -1.54
N THR A 329 -15.58 9.81 -2.38
CA THR A 329 -16.98 10.20 -2.11
C THR A 329 -17.66 9.14 -1.26
N SER A 330 -18.63 9.56 -0.44
CA SER A 330 -19.38 8.66 0.45
C SER A 330 -20.37 7.74 -0.29
N ALA A 331 -20.64 7.99 -1.56
CA ALA A 331 -21.51 7.12 -2.35
C ALA A 331 -20.74 5.89 -2.83
N VAL A 332 -21.31 4.70 -2.64
CA VAL A 332 -20.78 3.46 -3.25
C VAL A 332 -21.16 3.50 -4.73
N SER A 333 -20.21 3.86 -5.56
CA SER A 333 -20.36 3.96 -7.00
C SER A 333 -19.06 3.54 -7.68
N PRO A 334 -18.84 2.23 -7.90
CA PRO A 334 -17.57 1.72 -8.43
C PRO A 334 -17.17 2.32 -9.78
N SER A 335 -18.14 2.70 -10.61
CA SER A 335 -17.91 3.28 -11.93
C SER A 335 -17.71 4.80 -11.92
N GLN A 336 -17.96 5.47 -10.80
CA GLN A 336 -17.83 6.92 -10.70
C GLN A 336 -16.44 7.29 -10.18
N PRO A 337 -15.74 8.25 -10.77
CA PRO A 337 -14.50 8.78 -10.22
C PRO A 337 -14.63 9.16 -8.75
N LEU A 338 -13.64 8.75 -7.95
CA LEU A 338 -13.59 8.94 -6.50
C LEU A 338 -14.71 8.23 -5.71
N GLY A 339 -15.55 7.43 -6.37
CA GLY A 339 -16.54 6.59 -5.70
C GLY A 339 -15.90 5.44 -4.94
N TYR A 340 -16.49 5.05 -3.82
CA TYR A 340 -16.01 3.88 -3.08
C TYR A 340 -16.37 2.59 -3.81
N THR A 341 -15.40 1.69 -3.96
CA THR A 341 -15.53 0.43 -4.72
C THR A 341 -15.79 -0.77 -3.84
N ALA A 342 -15.40 -0.71 -2.58
CA ALA A 342 -15.58 -1.79 -1.61
C ALA A 342 -15.83 -1.25 -0.21
N ALA A 343 -16.46 -2.07 0.63
CA ALA A 343 -16.64 -1.83 2.05
C ALA A 343 -16.19 -3.06 2.86
N LEU A 344 -15.69 -2.81 4.06
CA LEU A 344 -15.37 -3.84 5.03
C LEU A 344 -16.65 -4.43 5.65
N PRO A 345 -16.57 -5.58 6.35
CA PRO A 345 -17.72 -6.24 6.95
C PRO A 345 -18.58 -5.29 7.80
N LYS A 346 -19.86 -5.52 7.72
CA LYS A 346 -20.86 -4.85 8.54
C LYS A 346 -20.76 -5.33 9.98
N ARG A 347 -21.67 -4.84 10.85
CA ARG A 347 -21.79 -5.37 12.20
C ARG A 347 -22.06 -6.87 12.21
N GLU A 348 -21.26 -7.58 12.98
CA GLU A 348 -21.42 -9.01 13.21
C GLU A 348 -21.56 -9.29 14.70
N ILE A 349 -22.37 -10.32 15.04
CA ILE A 349 -22.58 -10.74 16.42
C ILE A 349 -22.32 -12.26 16.47
N GLN A 350 -21.51 -12.67 17.44
CA GLN A 350 -21.21 -14.06 17.72
C GLN A 350 -21.62 -14.41 19.16
N LEU A 351 -22.15 -15.59 19.33
CA LEU A 351 -22.49 -16.15 20.65
C LEU A 351 -21.67 -17.41 20.87
N GLY A 352 -21.08 -17.52 22.03
CA GLY A 352 -20.25 -18.64 22.42
C GLY A 352 -20.67 -19.23 23.77
N LEU A 353 -20.50 -20.54 23.90
CA LEU A 353 -20.67 -21.29 25.14
C LEU A 353 -19.44 -22.16 25.34
N ARG A 354 -18.85 -22.04 26.53
CA ARG A 354 -17.71 -22.88 26.95
C ARG A 354 -18.05 -23.56 28.28
N ILE A 355 -17.80 -24.84 28.35
CA ILE A 355 -17.91 -25.66 29.55
C ILE A 355 -16.50 -26.08 29.93
N GLY A 356 -16.13 -25.81 31.17
CA GLY A 356 -14.88 -26.28 31.78
C GLY A 356 -15.18 -27.21 32.95
N PHE A 357 -14.41 -28.25 33.10
CA PHE A 357 -14.54 -29.26 34.18
C PHE A 357 -13.15 -29.77 34.56
#